data_8106cc56622cd44f93e89aa219677792
#
_entry.id   8106cc56622cd44f93e89aa219677792
#
_cell.length_a   1.000
_cell.length_b   1.000
_cell.length_c   1.000
_cell.angle_alpha   90.00
_cell.angle_beta   90.00
_cell.angle_gamma   90.00
#
_symmetry.space_group_name_H-M   'P 1'
#
loop_
_entity.id
_entity.type
_entity.pdbx_description
1 polymer ?
#
loop_
_entity_poly.entity_id
_entity_poly.type
_entity_poly.pdbx_seq_one_letter_code
_entity_poly.pdbx_strand_id
1 'polypeptide(L)'
;YTPDGVLADMGALASLPNDIFIEGLGEVAKSGFIMDPEILRMLEDHADELRSFDGSTFLDSDLKDVVAELIERTVTVKAYHVSADLKEAGLREFLNYGHTLGHAIEKLEHFRWRHGNAVAVGCVYAAELSHLLGYIDQDLVDYHRSLLGSLGLPTSWNNGSWDDVLALMHRDKKARGNKLRFVILGSLGHPIHLEDPPADAVEEAFRRIQR
;
A
#
# COMPACT_ATOMS: atom_id res chain seq x y z
N TYR A 1 12.62 9.95 -18.69
CA TYR A 1 12.19 11.35 -18.82
C TYR A 1 11.14 11.65 -17.74
N THR A 2 11.32 12.74 -17.02
CA THR A 2 10.30 13.26 -16.10
C THR A 2 9.30 14.06 -16.92
N PRO A 3 7.97 13.89 -16.75
CA PRO A 3 6.98 14.68 -17.47
C PRO A 3 7.01 16.14 -16.97
N ASP A 4 6.72 17.09 -17.86
CA ASP A 4 6.59 18.51 -17.51
C ASP A 4 5.29 18.80 -16.73
N GLY A 5 4.31 17.92 -16.82
CA GLY A 5 3.05 17.99 -16.10
C GLY A 5 2.30 16.67 -16.13
N VAL A 6 1.39 16.47 -15.17
CA VAL A 6 0.48 15.33 -15.09
C VAL A 6 -0.94 15.87 -14.95
N LEU A 7 -1.84 15.41 -15.82
CA LEU A 7 -3.26 15.72 -15.76
C LEU A 7 -4.04 14.45 -15.39
N ALA A 8 -4.83 14.53 -14.31
CA ALA A 8 -5.76 13.47 -13.91
C ALA A 8 -7.18 13.89 -14.33
N ASP A 9 -7.72 13.22 -15.36
CA ASP A 9 -9.09 13.44 -15.80
C ASP A 9 -10.06 12.57 -15.00
N MET A 10 -10.87 13.20 -14.15
CA MET A 10 -11.88 12.50 -13.35
C MET A 10 -12.94 11.79 -14.22
N GLY A 11 -13.19 12.29 -15.44
CA GLY A 11 -14.09 11.65 -16.38
C GLY A 11 -13.65 10.25 -16.81
N ALA A 12 -12.35 9.97 -16.77
CA ALA A 12 -11.82 8.65 -17.10
C ALA A 12 -12.28 7.56 -16.10
N LEU A 13 -12.53 7.92 -14.84
CA LEU A 13 -13.01 6.99 -13.81
C LEU A 13 -14.44 6.47 -14.11
N ALA A 14 -15.24 7.23 -14.86
CA ALA A 14 -16.61 6.81 -15.24
C ALA A 14 -16.66 5.50 -16.03
N SER A 15 -15.57 5.12 -16.69
CA SER A 15 -15.45 3.86 -17.43
C SER A 15 -14.76 2.74 -16.64
N LEU A 16 -14.34 3.02 -15.40
CA LEU A 16 -13.54 2.08 -14.61
C LEU A 16 -14.45 1.01 -13.97
N PRO A 17 -14.16 -0.29 -14.13
CA PRO A 17 -14.84 -1.33 -13.36
C PRO A 17 -14.60 -1.17 -11.86
N ASN A 18 -15.60 -1.53 -11.04
CA ASN A 18 -15.55 -1.38 -9.59
C ASN A 18 -14.32 -2.08 -8.96
N ASP A 19 -14.00 -3.30 -9.39
CA ASP A 19 -12.86 -4.07 -8.89
C ASP A 19 -11.51 -3.38 -9.17
N ILE A 20 -11.40 -2.64 -10.29
CA ILE A 20 -10.22 -1.85 -10.63
C ILE A 20 -10.15 -0.58 -9.78
N PHE A 21 -11.30 0.04 -9.53
CA PHE A 21 -11.38 1.22 -8.66
C PHE A 21 -10.96 0.86 -7.22
N ILE A 22 -11.52 -0.22 -6.66
CA ILE A 22 -11.18 -0.70 -5.30
C ILE A 22 -9.68 -1.01 -5.20
N GLU A 23 -9.11 -1.69 -6.19
CA GLU A 23 -7.67 -1.94 -6.22
C GLU A 23 -6.85 -0.65 -6.08
N GLY A 24 -7.24 0.41 -6.80
CA GLY A 24 -6.58 1.72 -6.70
C GLY A 24 -6.57 2.30 -5.29
N LEU A 25 -7.58 2.00 -4.47
CA LEU A 25 -7.64 2.46 -3.08
C LEU A 25 -6.51 1.87 -2.20
N GLY A 26 -5.88 0.76 -2.59
CA GLY A 26 -4.71 0.22 -1.89
C GLY A 26 -3.54 1.19 -1.87
N GLU A 27 -3.26 1.86 -2.99
CA GLU A 27 -2.21 2.89 -3.08
C GLU A 27 -2.60 4.18 -2.37
N VAL A 28 -3.88 4.53 -2.39
CA VAL A 28 -4.42 5.69 -1.66
C VAL A 28 -4.25 5.47 -0.16
N ALA A 29 -4.69 4.32 0.38
CA ALA A 29 -4.54 3.96 1.78
C ALA A 29 -3.06 3.93 2.21
N LYS A 30 -2.17 3.36 1.39
CA LYS A 30 -0.73 3.40 1.64
C LYS A 30 -0.23 4.82 1.85
N SER A 31 -0.65 5.76 1.01
CA SER A 31 -0.26 7.18 1.13
C SER A 31 -0.72 7.80 2.45
N GLY A 32 -1.89 7.40 2.93
CA GLY A 32 -2.41 7.76 4.25
C GLY A 32 -1.55 7.21 5.38
N PHE A 33 -1.21 5.93 5.34
CA PHE A 33 -0.39 5.29 6.37
C PHE A 33 1.01 5.88 6.49
N ILE A 34 1.63 6.28 5.38
CA ILE A 34 3.01 6.77 5.40
C ILE A 34 3.15 8.27 5.68
N MET A 35 2.10 9.10 5.41
CA MET A 35 2.31 10.55 5.51
C MET A 35 1.05 11.37 5.83
N ASP A 36 -0.12 11.06 5.25
CA ASP A 36 -1.32 11.89 5.37
C ASP A 36 -2.50 11.11 6.00
N PRO A 37 -2.61 11.06 7.35
CA PRO A 37 -3.68 10.33 8.03
C PRO A 37 -5.09 10.82 7.69
N GLU A 38 -5.25 12.02 7.15
CA GLU A 38 -6.55 12.53 6.68
C GLU A 38 -7.10 11.68 5.53
N ILE A 39 -6.22 11.14 4.68
CA ILE A 39 -6.62 10.16 3.65
C ILE A 39 -7.31 8.96 4.31
N LEU A 40 -6.76 8.43 5.43
CA LEU A 40 -7.34 7.27 6.10
C LEU A 40 -8.71 7.59 6.69
N ARG A 41 -8.86 8.78 7.28
CA ARG A 41 -10.15 9.24 7.81
C ARG A 41 -11.20 9.36 6.69
N MET A 42 -10.84 9.94 5.56
CA MET A 42 -11.74 10.03 4.41
C MET A 42 -12.14 8.67 3.85
N LEU A 43 -11.18 7.73 3.78
CA LEU A 43 -11.46 6.36 3.34
C LEU A 43 -12.40 5.64 4.30
N GLU A 44 -12.25 5.85 5.62
CA GLU A 44 -13.10 5.28 6.65
C GLU A 44 -14.51 5.87 6.62
N ASP A 45 -14.62 7.21 6.58
CA ASP A 45 -15.90 7.94 6.55
C ASP A 45 -16.74 7.59 5.31
N HIS A 46 -16.11 7.25 4.19
CA HIS A 46 -16.78 6.96 2.91
C HIS A 46 -16.59 5.50 2.42
N ALA A 47 -16.24 4.57 3.33
CA ALA A 47 -15.87 3.20 2.94
C ALA A 47 -16.98 2.49 2.15
N ASP A 48 -18.23 2.58 2.57
CA ASP A 48 -19.37 1.93 1.92
C ASP A 48 -19.64 2.52 0.52
N GLU A 49 -19.52 3.83 0.37
CA GLU A 49 -19.71 4.54 -0.90
C GLU A 49 -18.59 4.19 -1.89
N LEU A 50 -17.34 4.21 -1.41
CA LEU A 50 -16.17 3.84 -2.21
C LEU A 50 -16.23 2.38 -2.65
N ARG A 51 -16.64 1.48 -1.75
CA ARG A 51 -16.77 0.05 -2.04
C ARG A 51 -17.86 -0.23 -3.07
N SER A 52 -18.95 0.56 -3.05
CA SER A 52 -20.08 0.44 -3.99
C SER A 52 -19.94 1.35 -5.22
N PHE A 53 -18.73 1.78 -5.56
CA PHE A 53 -18.45 2.64 -6.69
C PHE A 53 -19.10 2.10 -7.97
N ASP A 54 -19.85 2.98 -8.65
CA ASP A 54 -20.42 2.75 -9.97
C ASP A 54 -20.02 3.90 -10.90
N GLY A 55 -19.15 3.59 -11.87
CA GLY A 55 -18.67 4.57 -12.83
C GLY A 55 -19.80 5.26 -13.62
N SER A 56 -20.94 4.57 -13.83
CA SER A 56 -22.06 5.14 -14.59
C SER A 56 -22.78 6.30 -13.89
N THR A 57 -22.71 6.36 -12.55
CA THR A 57 -23.34 7.40 -11.71
C THR A 57 -22.32 8.30 -11.03
N PHE A 58 -21.04 7.95 -11.09
CA PHE A 58 -19.97 8.58 -10.34
C PHE A 58 -19.89 10.10 -10.54
N LEU A 59 -19.93 10.57 -11.79
CA LEU A 59 -19.75 11.99 -12.11
C LEU A 59 -20.90 12.88 -11.62
N ASP A 60 -22.06 12.30 -11.37
CA ASP A 60 -23.26 12.99 -10.88
C ASP A 60 -23.47 12.80 -9.35
N SER A 61 -22.55 12.11 -8.68
CA SER A 61 -22.61 11.83 -7.23
C SER A 61 -21.66 12.72 -6.41
N ASP A 62 -21.94 12.89 -5.12
CA ASP A 62 -21.05 13.58 -4.18
C ASP A 62 -19.73 12.84 -3.98
N LEU A 63 -19.68 11.54 -4.26
CA LEU A 63 -18.48 10.72 -4.22
C LEU A 63 -17.36 11.26 -5.13
N LYS A 64 -17.73 11.95 -6.21
CA LYS A 64 -16.78 12.59 -7.12
C LYS A 64 -15.84 13.56 -6.38
N ASP A 65 -16.40 14.39 -5.51
CA ASP A 65 -15.61 15.38 -4.78
C ASP A 65 -14.70 14.73 -3.73
N VAL A 66 -15.17 13.67 -3.07
CA VAL A 66 -14.37 12.85 -2.16
C VAL A 66 -13.19 12.20 -2.89
N VAL A 67 -13.45 11.58 -4.04
CA VAL A 67 -12.40 10.92 -4.84
C VAL A 67 -11.41 11.95 -5.39
N ALA A 68 -11.88 13.13 -5.81
CA ALA A 68 -11.00 14.20 -6.27
C ALA A 68 -10.02 14.65 -5.16
N GLU A 69 -10.50 14.83 -3.93
CA GLU A 69 -9.65 15.19 -2.80
C GLU A 69 -8.69 14.06 -2.44
N LEU A 70 -9.13 12.79 -2.44
CA LEU A 70 -8.25 11.64 -2.22
C LEU A 70 -7.12 11.58 -3.25
N ILE A 71 -7.41 11.85 -4.53
CA ILE A 71 -6.40 11.92 -5.59
C ILE A 71 -5.44 13.07 -5.35
N GLU A 72 -5.93 14.27 -5.05
CA GLU A 72 -5.09 15.45 -4.79
C GLU A 72 -4.12 15.21 -3.63
N ARG A 73 -4.62 14.67 -2.50
CA ARG A 73 -3.79 14.32 -1.34
C ARG A 73 -2.75 13.25 -1.67
N THR A 74 -3.15 12.19 -2.37
CA THR A 74 -2.24 11.10 -2.77
C THR A 74 -1.16 11.61 -3.72
N VAL A 75 -1.51 12.45 -4.69
CA VAL A 75 -0.55 13.11 -5.59
C VAL A 75 0.39 14.02 -4.81
N THR A 76 -0.10 14.75 -3.81
CA THR A 76 0.71 15.62 -2.93
C THR A 76 1.73 14.81 -2.15
N VAL A 77 1.34 13.69 -1.53
CA VAL A 77 2.26 12.75 -0.84
C VAL A 77 3.34 12.26 -1.82
N LYS A 78 2.94 11.81 -3.01
CA LYS A 78 3.88 11.34 -4.02
C LYS A 78 4.82 12.45 -4.51
N ALA A 79 4.29 13.64 -4.78
CA ALA A 79 5.07 14.79 -5.23
C ALA A 79 6.10 15.21 -4.19
N TYR A 80 5.76 15.22 -2.92
CA TYR A 80 6.70 15.49 -1.83
C TYR A 80 7.91 14.54 -1.86
N HIS A 81 7.65 13.24 -1.89
CA HIS A 81 8.72 12.23 -1.88
C HIS A 81 9.58 12.26 -3.15
N VAL A 82 8.95 12.41 -4.31
CA VAL A 82 9.66 12.42 -5.61
C VAL A 82 10.46 13.71 -5.80
N SER A 83 9.92 14.88 -5.42
CA SER A 83 10.61 16.16 -5.57
C SER A 83 11.85 16.26 -4.67
N ALA A 84 11.75 15.70 -3.45
CA ALA A 84 12.87 15.71 -2.51
C ALA A 84 13.94 14.68 -2.85
N ASP A 85 13.60 13.62 -3.60
CA ASP A 85 14.50 12.51 -3.90
C ASP A 85 14.24 11.92 -5.30
N LEU A 86 14.73 12.59 -6.34
CA LEU A 86 14.58 12.17 -7.74
C LEU A 86 15.29 10.84 -8.06
N LYS A 87 16.29 10.45 -7.28
CA LYS A 87 17.13 9.26 -7.55
C LYS A 87 16.78 8.04 -6.69
N GLU A 88 15.74 8.14 -5.85
CA GLU A 88 15.33 7.05 -4.94
C GLU A 88 16.48 6.59 -4.01
N ALA A 89 17.18 7.56 -3.40
CA ALA A 89 18.31 7.32 -2.52
C ALA A 89 17.95 7.33 -1.02
N GLY A 90 16.70 7.56 -0.68
CA GLY A 90 16.23 7.63 0.72
C GLY A 90 14.75 7.94 0.83
N LEU A 91 14.37 9.21 0.84
CA LEU A 91 12.99 9.63 1.14
C LEU A 91 11.93 8.99 0.20
N ARG A 92 12.25 8.87 -1.08
CA ARG A 92 11.34 8.27 -2.07
C ARG A 92 11.11 6.77 -1.82
N GLU A 93 12.05 6.07 -1.18
CA GLU A 93 11.88 4.66 -0.82
C GLU A 93 10.67 4.44 0.12
N PHE A 94 10.22 5.46 0.88
CA PHE A 94 9.03 5.34 1.73
C PHE A 94 7.76 5.04 0.95
N LEU A 95 7.68 5.41 -0.33
CA LEU A 95 6.60 5.01 -1.22
C LEU A 95 6.51 3.48 -1.42
N ASN A 96 7.58 2.74 -1.07
CA ASN A 96 7.62 1.27 -1.13
C ASN A 96 7.04 0.58 0.11
N TYR A 97 6.35 1.30 1.02
CA TYR A 97 5.60 0.68 2.11
C TYR A 97 4.65 -0.40 1.55
N GLY A 98 4.72 -1.62 2.07
CA GLY A 98 3.96 -2.77 1.58
C GLY A 98 4.52 -3.45 0.31
N HIS A 99 5.39 -2.80 -0.45
CA HIS A 99 5.81 -3.29 -1.77
C HIS A 99 6.77 -4.48 -1.73
N THR A 100 7.55 -4.65 -0.67
CA THR A 100 8.50 -5.78 -0.58
C THR A 100 7.78 -7.13 -0.64
N LEU A 101 6.70 -7.30 0.12
CA LEU A 101 5.85 -8.48 0.02
C LEU A 101 4.93 -8.39 -1.21
N GLY A 102 4.34 -7.23 -1.49
CA GLY A 102 3.42 -7.03 -2.60
C GLY A 102 4.00 -7.52 -3.94
N HIS A 103 5.22 -7.12 -4.28
CA HIS A 103 5.90 -7.58 -5.50
C HIS A 103 6.21 -9.09 -5.50
N ALA A 104 6.45 -9.70 -4.34
CA ALA A 104 6.62 -11.15 -4.25
C ALA A 104 5.30 -11.86 -4.54
N ILE A 105 4.18 -11.38 -3.98
CA ILE A 105 2.83 -11.90 -4.26
C ILE A 105 2.51 -11.79 -5.75
N GLU A 106 2.70 -10.62 -6.37
CA GLU A 106 2.43 -10.43 -7.81
C GLU A 106 3.18 -11.45 -8.67
N LYS A 107 4.46 -11.71 -8.36
CA LYS A 107 5.27 -12.67 -9.10
C LYS A 107 4.80 -14.11 -8.89
N LEU A 108 4.47 -14.51 -7.65
CA LEU A 108 3.98 -15.85 -7.33
C LEU A 108 2.61 -16.12 -7.94
N GLU A 109 1.78 -15.10 -8.00
CA GLU A 109 0.46 -15.15 -8.65
C GLU A 109 0.52 -14.97 -10.18
N HIS A 110 1.73 -14.91 -10.76
CA HIS A 110 1.92 -14.70 -12.20
C HIS A 110 1.17 -13.46 -12.72
N PHE A 111 1.16 -12.37 -11.91
CA PHE A 111 0.45 -11.12 -12.17
C PHE A 111 -1.07 -11.26 -12.38
N ARG A 112 -1.68 -12.35 -11.91
CA ARG A 112 -3.14 -12.51 -11.84
C ARG A 112 -3.75 -11.73 -10.70
N TRP A 113 -3.02 -11.58 -9.60
CA TRP A 113 -3.34 -10.62 -8.55
C TRP A 113 -2.99 -9.22 -9.01
N ARG A 114 -3.90 -8.31 -8.80
CA ARG A 114 -3.70 -6.91 -9.14
C ARG A 114 -2.78 -6.24 -8.13
N HIS A 115 -2.06 -5.23 -8.59
CA HIS A 115 -1.03 -4.54 -7.81
C HIS A 115 -1.55 -4.01 -6.48
N GLY A 116 -2.66 -3.24 -6.48
CA GLY A 116 -3.21 -2.65 -5.26
C GLY A 116 -3.67 -3.68 -4.22
N ASN A 117 -4.18 -4.83 -4.67
CA ASN A 117 -4.51 -5.95 -3.77
C ASN A 117 -3.24 -6.52 -3.11
N ALA A 118 -2.18 -6.69 -3.87
CA ALA A 118 -0.91 -7.19 -3.35
C ALA A 118 -0.26 -6.17 -2.38
N VAL A 119 -0.35 -4.87 -2.70
CA VAL A 119 0.13 -3.79 -1.83
C VAL A 119 -0.69 -3.72 -0.54
N ALA A 120 -2.01 -3.90 -0.58
CA ALA A 120 -2.85 -3.91 0.62
C ALA A 120 -2.40 -5.01 1.62
N VAL A 121 -2.22 -6.24 1.15
CA VAL A 121 -1.65 -7.33 1.97
C VAL A 121 -0.23 -6.99 2.43
N GLY A 122 0.57 -6.39 1.57
CA GLY A 122 1.92 -5.95 1.90
C GLY A 122 1.96 -4.88 3.00
N CYS A 123 0.98 -3.95 3.03
CA CYS A 123 0.85 -2.97 4.11
C CYS A 123 0.51 -3.64 5.44
N VAL A 124 -0.39 -4.62 5.46
CA VAL A 124 -0.68 -5.41 6.66
C VAL A 124 0.57 -6.16 7.14
N TYR A 125 1.31 -6.79 6.22
CA TYR A 125 2.57 -7.45 6.53
C TYR A 125 3.60 -6.49 7.16
N ALA A 126 3.77 -5.30 6.57
CA ALA A 126 4.70 -4.30 7.09
C ALA A 126 4.27 -3.78 8.47
N ALA A 127 2.97 -3.66 8.72
CA ALA A 127 2.43 -3.31 10.03
C ALA A 127 2.68 -4.42 11.06
N GLU A 128 2.45 -5.70 10.70
CA GLU A 128 2.78 -6.85 11.58
C GLU A 128 4.27 -6.89 11.92
N LEU A 129 5.15 -6.64 10.94
CA LEU A 129 6.59 -6.58 11.16
C LEU A 129 6.97 -5.41 12.08
N SER A 130 6.35 -4.23 11.89
CA SER A 130 6.53 -3.08 12.78
C SER A 130 6.15 -3.42 14.22
N HIS A 131 5.02 -4.11 14.40
CA HIS A 131 4.51 -4.51 15.71
C HIS A 131 5.43 -5.55 16.38
N LEU A 132 5.83 -6.59 15.66
CA LEU A 132 6.73 -7.63 16.17
C LEU A 132 8.07 -7.06 16.66
N LEU A 133 8.52 -5.97 16.04
CA LEU A 133 9.74 -5.27 16.41
C LEU A 133 9.52 -4.16 17.47
N GLY A 134 8.28 -3.97 17.94
CA GLY A 134 7.94 -3.02 19.01
C GLY A 134 7.86 -1.55 18.59
N TYR A 135 7.74 -1.25 17.29
CA TYR A 135 7.60 0.12 16.79
C TYR A 135 6.16 0.64 16.89
N ILE A 136 5.17 -0.22 16.67
CA ILE A 136 3.75 0.14 16.75
C ILE A 136 3.01 -0.86 17.65
N ASP A 137 1.83 -0.47 18.15
CA ASP A 137 0.94 -1.33 18.90
C ASP A 137 0.06 -2.22 18.01
N GLN A 138 -0.64 -3.17 18.64
CA GLN A 138 -1.55 -4.07 17.93
C GLN A 138 -2.75 -3.31 17.35
N ASP A 139 -3.20 -2.23 18.02
CA ASP A 139 -4.36 -1.44 17.58
C ASP A 139 -4.12 -0.84 16.19
N LEU A 140 -2.89 -0.39 15.90
CA LEU A 140 -2.55 0.12 14.57
C LEU A 140 -2.49 -0.98 13.51
N VAL A 141 -2.07 -2.21 13.87
CA VAL A 141 -2.16 -3.37 12.95
C VAL A 141 -3.62 -3.73 12.65
N ASP A 142 -4.46 -3.77 13.68
CA ASP A 142 -5.88 -4.06 13.54
C ASP A 142 -6.60 -2.97 12.72
N TYR A 143 -6.16 -1.72 12.87
CA TYR A 143 -6.63 -0.61 12.05
C TYR A 143 -6.32 -0.80 10.56
N HIS A 144 -5.09 -1.26 10.20
CA HIS A 144 -4.77 -1.59 8.80
C HIS A 144 -5.73 -2.63 8.24
N ARG A 145 -5.97 -3.72 8.98
CA ARG A 145 -6.88 -4.78 8.56
C ARG A 145 -8.32 -4.30 8.42
N SER A 146 -8.80 -3.56 9.41
CA SER A 146 -10.16 -3.04 9.45
C SER A 146 -10.42 -2.09 8.28
N LEU A 147 -9.55 -1.09 8.08
CA LEU A 147 -9.72 -0.10 7.03
C LEU A 147 -9.63 -0.72 5.64
N LEU A 148 -8.57 -1.49 5.36
CA LEU A 148 -8.41 -2.11 4.05
C LEU A 148 -9.55 -3.10 3.75
N GLY A 149 -9.98 -3.87 4.75
CA GLY A 149 -11.11 -4.80 4.62
C GLY A 149 -12.45 -4.09 4.38
N SER A 150 -12.72 -2.95 5.02
CA SER A 150 -13.95 -2.17 4.80
C SER A 150 -14.05 -1.65 3.36
N LEU A 151 -12.91 -1.34 2.74
CA LEU A 151 -12.83 -0.95 1.33
C LEU A 151 -12.98 -2.12 0.35
N GLY A 152 -13.01 -3.37 0.84
CA GLY A 152 -13.07 -4.57 -0.01
C GLY A 152 -11.70 -5.06 -0.50
N LEU A 153 -10.61 -4.51 0.04
CA LEU A 153 -9.26 -4.96 -0.27
C LEU A 153 -8.88 -6.20 0.56
N PRO A 154 -8.07 -7.13 0.02
CA PRO A 154 -7.61 -8.28 0.78
C PRO A 154 -6.62 -7.86 1.87
N THR A 155 -6.70 -8.52 3.02
CA THR A 155 -5.81 -8.32 4.17
C THR A 155 -5.01 -9.57 4.54
N SER A 156 -5.17 -10.64 3.73
CA SER A 156 -4.47 -11.93 3.89
C SER A 156 -4.14 -12.53 2.53
N TRP A 157 -3.15 -13.44 2.52
CA TRP A 157 -2.77 -14.19 1.32
C TRP A 157 -2.20 -15.56 1.71
N ASN A 158 -2.76 -16.65 1.13
CA ASN A 158 -2.50 -18.02 1.54
C ASN A 158 -1.92 -18.93 0.43
N ASN A 159 -1.56 -18.36 -0.73
CA ASN A 159 -1.24 -19.15 -1.93
C ASN A 159 0.25 -19.45 -2.12
N GLY A 160 1.12 -19.09 -1.19
CA GLY A 160 2.57 -19.30 -1.31
C GLY A 160 3.24 -19.82 -0.05
N SER A 161 4.39 -20.45 -0.24
CA SER A 161 5.26 -20.85 0.85
C SER A 161 6.17 -19.70 1.29
N TRP A 162 6.61 -19.75 2.54
CA TRP A 162 7.60 -18.80 3.04
C TRP A 162 8.90 -18.82 2.22
N ASP A 163 9.39 -20.02 1.86
CA ASP A 163 10.63 -20.17 1.11
C ASP A 163 10.56 -19.49 -0.26
N ASP A 164 9.43 -19.60 -0.96
CA ASP A 164 9.24 -18.96 -2.27
C ASP A 164 9.20 -17.43 -2.13
N VAL A 165 8.48 -16.91 -1.13
CA VAL A 165 8.39 -15.47 -0.83
C VAL A 165 9.78 -14.92 -0.49
N LEU A 166 10.49 -15.57 0.43
CA LEU A 166 11.82 -15.16 0.87
C LEU A 166 12.82 -15.15 -0.31
N ALA A 167 12.76 -16.17 -1.18
CA ALA A 167 13.62 -16.24 -2.35
C ALA A 167 13.39 -15.06 -3.30
N LEU A 168 12.14 -14.61 -3.47
CA LEU A 168 11.81 -13.45 -4.31
C LEU A 168 12.24 -12.13 -3.67
N MET A 169 12.04 -11.95 -2.36
CA MET A 169 12.54 -10.79 -1.62
C MET A 169 14.07 -10.68 -1.73
N HIS A 170 14.78 -11.81 -1.66
CA HIS A 170 16.24 -11.83 -1.83
C HIS A 170 16.71 -11.58 -3.27
N ARG A 171 15.92 -11.87 -4.30
CA ARG A 171 16.28 -11.53 -5.68
C ARG A 171 16.26 -10.02 -5.93
N ASP A 172 15.34 -9.32 -5.32
CA ASP A 172 15.28 -7.85 -5.35
C ASP A 172 16.48 -7.23 -4.61
N LYS A 173 16.94 -7.88 -3.53
CA LYS A 173 18.14 -7.57 -2.76
C LYS A 173 19.44 -7.53 -3.58
N LYS A 174 19.65 -8.47 -4.53
CA LYS A 174 20.88 -8.52 -5.35
C LYS A 174 21.08 -7.27 -6.21
N ALA A 175 20.00 -6.57 -6.52
CA ALA A 175 20.05 -5.32 -7.26
C ALA A 175 20.44 -4.10 -6.37
N ARG A 176 20.33 -4.19 -5.03
CA ARG A 176 20.45 -3.08 -4.09
C ARG A 176 21.44 -3.30 -2.93
N GLY A 177 22.52 -4.09 -3.11
CA GLY A 177 23.62 -4.18 -2.13
C GLY A 177 23.53 -5.30 -1.10
N ASN A 178 22.84 -6.37 -1.40
CA ASN A 178 22.85 -7.66 -0.66
C ASN A 178 22.19 -7.68 0.73
N LYS A 179 21.46 -6.62 1.16
CA LYS A 179 20.70 -6.55 2.41
C LYS A 179 19.20 -6.60 2.17
N LEU A 180 18.46 -7.30 3.03
CA LEU A 180 17.00 -7.28 3.00
C LEU A 180 16.51 -5.95 3.58
N ARG A 181 15.71 -5.22 2.80
CA ARG A 181 15.20 -3.90 3.19
C ARG A 181 13.69 -3.87 3.17
N PHE A 182 13.13 -3.25 4.19
CA PHE A 182 11.70 -2.97 4.30
C PHE A 182 11.50 -1.50 4.61
N VAL A 183 10.35 -1.00 4.19
CA VAL A 183 9.76 0.19 4.78
C VAL A 183 8.71 -0.27 5.77
N ILE A 184 8.82 0.16 7.00
CA ILE A 184 7.88 -0.12 8.10
C ILE A 184 7.42 1.19 8.73
N LEU A 185 6.46 1.15 9.65
CA LEU A 185 6.04 2.33 10.41
C LEU A 185 6.73 2.38 11.76
N GLY A 186 7.33 3.53 12.10
CA GLY A 186 7.72 3.89 13.45
C GLY A 186 6.53 4.39 14.28
N SER A 187 5.56 5.00 13.61
CA SER A 187 4.21 5.36 14.06
C SER A 187 3.38 5.75 12.84
N LEU A 188 2.07 5.96 13.01
CA LEU A 188 1.21 6.40 11.92
C LEU A 188 1.74 7.70 11.28
N GLY A 189 1.87 7.73 9.96
CA GLY A 189 2.42 8.87 9.20
C GLY A 189 3.95 9.00 9.25
N HIS A 190 4.66 8.09 9.91
CA HIS A 190 6.11 8.15 10.09
C HIS A 190 6.78 6.85 9.66
N PRO A 191 7.01 6.64 8.36
CA PRO A 191 7.71 5.47 7.84
C PRO A 191 9.20 5.54 8.18
N ILE A 192 9.81 4.38 8.38
CA ILE A 192 11.23 4.22 8.63
C ILE A 192 11.81 3.11 7.75
N HIS A 193 13.11 3.20 7.46
CA HIS A 193 13.84 2.12 6.79
C HIS A 193 14.27 1.07 7.82
N LEU A 194 14.08 -0.19 7.46
CA LEU A 194 14.50 -1.34 8.23
C LEU A 194 15.44 -2.19 7.37
N GLU A 195 16.71 -2.33 7.81
CA GLU A 195 17.71 -3.15 7.13
C GLU A 195 18.00 -4.42 7.93
N ASP A 196 18.02 -5.56 7.25
CA ASP A 196 18.35 -6.87 7.80
C ASP A 196 17.65 -7.18 9.14
N PRO A 197 16.30 -7.11 9.20
CA PRO A 197 15.56 -7.48 10.42
C PRO A 197 15.81 -8.94 10.83
N PRO A 198 15.52 -9.30 12.09
CA PRO A 198 15.56 -10.67 12.54
C PRO A 198 14.71 -11.58 11.66
N ALA A 199 15.29 -12.70 11.18
CA ALA A 199 14.63 -13.59 10.23
C ALA A 199 13.35 -14.22 10.80
N ASP A 200 13.32 -14.49 12.10
CA ASP A 200 12.15 -14.99 12.82
C ASP A 200 10.99 -13.98 12.84
N ALA A 201 11.28 -12.69 13.00
CA ALA A 201 10.26 -11.64 12.93
C ALA A 201 9.66 -11.51 11.51
N VAL A 202 10.51 -11.58 10.48
CA VAL A 202 10.08 -11.52 9.08
C VAL A 202 9.19 -12.71 8.72
N GLU A 203 9.56 -13.93 9.15
CA GLU A 203 8.78 -15.14 8.95
C GLU A 203 7.46 -15.12 9.76
N GLU A 204 7.51 -14.69 11.01
CA GLU A 204 6.30 -14.59 11.85
C GLU A 204 5.30 -13.57 11.29
N ALA A 205 5.76 -12.41 10.81
CA ALA A 205 4.90 -11.45 10.11
C ALA A 205 4.20 -12.09 8.91
N PHE A 206 4.91 -12.93 8.14
CA PHE A 206 4.33 -13.68 7.03
C PHE A 206 3.26 -14.68 7.51
N ARG A 207 3.49 -15.43 8.57
CA ARG A 207 2.49 -16.36 9.12
C ARG A 207 1.22 -15.63 9.57
N ARG A 208 1.33 -14.41 10.07
CA ARG A 208 0.20 -13.61 10.54
C ARG A 208 -0.70 -13.12 9.41
N ILE A 209 -0.17 -12.90 8.22
CA ILE A 209 -0.99 -12.50 7.06
C ILE A 209 -1.62 -13.70 6.33
N GLN A 210 -1.33 -14.92 6.76
CA GLN A 210 -1.96 -16.13 6.23
C GLN A 210 -3.24 -16.54 6.98
N ARG A 211 -3.70 -15.73 7.93
CA ARG A 211 -4.88 -16.02 8.77
C ARG A 211 -6.14 -15.30 8.27
#